data_bd1580e3dd05c5b983e2fd950e339151
#
_entry.id   bd1580e3dd05c5b983e2fd950e339151
#
_cell.length_a   1.000
_cell.length_b   1.000
_cell.length_c   1.000
_cell.angle_alpha   90.00
_cell.angle_beta   90.00
_cell.angle_gamma   90.00
#
_symmetry.space_group_name_H-M   'P 1'
#
loop_
_entity.id
_entity.type
_entity.pdbx_description
1 polymer ?
#
loop_
_entity_poly.entity_id
_entity_poly.type
_entity_poly.pdbx_seq_one_letter_code
_entity_poly.pdbx_strand_id
1 'polypeptide(L)'
;MRPVLFYDPVCQEPYDTRTLRTAAMGGTEATLTRVADALDAFVIQHNRVEDWGRYRAPQRISGITRVIVNRDSRALPLVRERYPGARVYLWLHDQLNPGSRRARWLASSAAQLAEMAVTAVCVSDTQRRGVEATLRGLGLGERVRALTIYNPVDDALAPDGTPVDERKLIFFSSPNKGLAFTLDAFGALRKRMPDLRLVVGNPGYKPLSGARRAGVELLGAQPQARIHTEVRSALCTFFPNFVIPETFGLVFAESHALGTPVLTHDCGAALEVVGDPQQVLPLTAGHRLYESAAGALPSPWRRLPARLAAAAGLFDAYLERIHAWRNGERPHTGPDPRFRLGTVIGQWRALLEC
;
A
#
# COMPACT_ATOMS: atom_id res chain seq x y z
N MET A 1 24.12 16.01 -6.42
CA MET A 1 23.97 14.98 -5.36
C MET A 1 24.92 13.81 -5.67
N ARG A 2 25.53 13.16 -4.66
CA ARG A 2 26.37 11.97 -4.89
C ARG A 2 25.49 10.82 -5.41
N PRO A 3 26.00 9.90 -6.24
CA PRO A 3 25.19 8.82 -6.81
C PRO A 3 24.52 7.96 -5.74
N VAL A 4 23.22 7.75 -5.90
CA VAL A 4 22.35 6.97 -5.01
C VAL A 4 21.92 5.70 -5.74
N LEU A 5 21.85 4.60 -5.00
CA LEU A 5 21.40 3.30 -5.52
C LEU A 5 20.22 2.79 -4.71
N PHE A 6 19.13 2.45 -5.38
CA PHE A 6 18.11 1.56 -4.86
C PHE A 6 18.42 0.12 -5.24
N TYR A 7 18.47 -0.76 -4.26
CA TYR A 7 18.66 -2.19 -4.47
C TYR A 7 17.36 -2.93 -4.14
N ASP A 8 16.73 -3.53 -5.14
CA ASP A 8 15.49 -4.32 -4.99
C ASP A 8 15.76 -5.82 -5.16
N PRO A 9 15.99 -6.53 -4.05
CA PRO A 9 16.30 -7.97 -4.06
C PRO A 9 15.03 -8.84 -4.15
N VAL A 10 13.83 -8.25 -4.16
CA VAL A 10 12.56 -9.00 -4.01
C VAL A 10 11.55 -8.75 -5.13
N CYS A 11 11.88 -7.94 -6.14
CA CYS A 11 10.99 -7.76 -7.29
C CYS A 11 10.77 -9.10 -8.01
N GLN A 12 9.53 -9.37 -8.39
CA GLN A 12 9.18 -10.60 -9.12
C GLN A 12 9.45 -10.43 -10.61
N GLU A 13 9.03 -9.32 -11.17
CA GLU A 13 9.24 -8.96 -12.57
C GLU A 13 10.01 -7.64 -12.65
N PRO A 14 10.93 -7.47 -13.60
CA PRO A 14 11.61 -6.20 -13.81
C PRO A 14 10.62 -5.09 -14.15
N TYR A 15 10.81 -3.94 -13.55
CA TYR A 15 9.97 -2.75 -13.77
C TYR A 15 10.83 -1.49 -13.93
N ASP A 16 10.27 -0.48 -14.56
CA ASP A 16 10.89 0.83 -14.76
C ASP A 16 9.82 1.91 -15.01
N THR A 17 10.23 3.11 -15.39
CA THR A 17 9.30 4.22 -15.66
C THR A 17 8.35 3.96 -16.84
N ARG A 18 8.70 3.09 -17.78
CA ARG A 18 7.78 2.68 -18.87
C ARG A 18 6.68 1.80 -18.30
N THR A 19 7.06 0.80 -17.50
CA THR A 19 6.11 -0.11 -16.84
C THR A 19 5.12 0.67 -16.00
N LEU A 20 5.58 1.68 -15.25
CA LEU A 20 4.70 2.53 -14.43
C LEU A 20 3.60 3.23 -15.25
N ARG A 21 3.88 3.55 -16.53
CA ARG A 21 2.94 4.25 -17.43
C ARG A 21 2.01 3.31 -18.19
N THR A 22 2.46 2.12 -18.52
CA THR A 22 1.80 1.25 -19.52
C THR A 22 1.20 -0.02 -18.96
N ALA A 23 1.58 -0.42 -17.75
CA ALA A 23 1.15 -1.68 -17.16
C ALA A 23 0.59 -1.51 -15.74
N ALA A 24 -0.10 -2.53 -15.26
CA ALA A 24 -0.44 -2.64 -13.85
C ALA A 24 0.85 -2.83 -13.04
N MET A 25 0.96 -2.10 -11.93
CA MET A 25 2.15 -2.15 -11.06
C MET A 25 1.74 -2.12 -9.60
N GLY A 26 2.50 -2.81 -8.76
CA GLY A 26 2.30 -2.77 -7.34
C GLY A 26 2.68 -1.45 -6.69
N GLY A 27 2.07 -1.18 -5.54
CA GLY A 27 2.31 0.08 -4.83
C GLY A 27 3.78 0.29 -4.44
N THR A 28 4.49 -0.76 -4.02
CA THR A 28 5.91 -0.67 -3.65
C THR A 28 6.78 -0.36 -4.86
N GLU A 29 6.59 -1.08 -5.96
CA GLU A 29 7.32 -0.91 -7.20
C GLU A 29 7.06 0.48 -7.82
N ALA A 30 5.80 0.92 -7.81
CA ALA A 30 5.42 2.26 -8.27
C ALA A 30 6.05 3.37 -7.41
N THR A 31 6.05 3.19 -6.10
CA THR A 31 6.68 4.11 -5.15
C THR A 31 8.19 4.20 -5.38
N LEU A 32 8.86 3.04 -5.48
CA LEU A 32 10.31 3.00 -5.73
C LEU A 32 10.65 3.68 -7.05
N THR A 33 9.88 3.39 -8.11
CA THR A 33 10.09 4.01 -9.43
C THR A 33 9.98 5.52 -9.37
N ARG A 34 8.93 6.07 -8.74
CA ARG A 34 8.75 7.54 -8.60
C ARG A 34 9.88 8.19 -7.83
N VAL A 35 10.27 7.60 -6.70
CA VAL A 35 11.33 8.15 -5.85
C VAL A 35 12.69 8.05 -6.52
N ALA A 36 13.03 6.92 -7.11
CA ALA A 36 14.31 6.73 -7.80
C ALA A 36 14.46 7.67 -9.00
N ASP A 37 13.40 7.83 -9.79
CA ASP A 37 13.39 8.74 -10.94
C ASP A 37 13.58 10.20 -10.50
N ALA A 38 12.83 10.66 -9.50
CA ALA A 38 12.91 12.03 -8.99
C ALA A 38 14.24 12.36 -8.27
N LEU A 39 14.95 11.35 -7.79
CA LEU A 39 16.30 11.46 -7.21
C LEU A 39 17.41 11.26 -8.24
N ASP A 40 17.09 10.96 -9.48
CA ASP A 40 18.05 10.59 -10.53
C ASP A 40 18.96 9.42 -10.10
N ALA A 41 18.39 8.44 -9.38
CA ALA A 41 19.10 7.35 -8.74
C ALA A 41 19.18 6.10 -9.65
N PHE A 42 20.20 5.28 -9.44
CA PHE A 42 20.27 3.96 -10.03
C PHE A 42 19.33 2.99 -9.30
N VAL A 43 18.81 2.01 -10.04
CA VAL A 43 18.00 0.91 -9.49
C VAL A 43 18.59 -0.41 -9.95
N ILE A 44 19.05 -1.24 -9.02
CA ILE A 44 19.43 -2.63 -9.30
C ILE A 44 18.28 -3.54 -8.87
N GLN A 45 17.84 -4.39 -9.78
CA GLN A 45 16.81 -5.41 -9.57
C GLN A 45 17.44 -6.80 -9.76
N HIS A 46 17.26 -7.70 -8.78
CA HIS A 46 17.97 -8.97 -8.76
C HIS A 46 17.64 -9.90 -9.94
N ASN A 47 16.46 -9.75 -10.55
CA ASN A 47 16.00 -10.55 -11.67
C ASN A 47 16.02 -9.81 -13.03
N ARG A 48 16.53 -8.58 -13.08
CA ARG A 48 16.70 -7.86 -14.33
C ARG A 48 17.88 -8.44 -15.12
N VAL A 49 17.67 -8.70 -16.39
CA VAL A 49 18.71 -9.23 -17.30
C VAL A 49 19.31 -8.13 -18.14
N GLU A 50 18.47 -7.23 -18.64
CA GLU A 50 18.90 -6.14 -19.54
C GLU A 50 18.84 -4.79 -18.85
N ASP A 51 19.86 -3.98 -19.03
CA ASP A 51 19.92 -2.61 -18.54
C ASP A 51 18.95 -1.71 -19.32
N TRP A 52 18.29 -0.80 -18.63
CA TRP A 52 17.52 0.26 -19.25
C TRP A 52 17.63 1.57 -18.47
N GLY A 53 18.21 2.60 -19.09
CA GLY A 53 18.43 3.88 -18.43
C GLY A 53 19.23 3.72 -17.14
N ARG A 54 18.63 4.06 -15.99
CA ARG A 54 19.23 3.87 -14.67
C ARG A 54 18.86 2.54 -14.00
N TYR A 55 17.98 1.73 -14.60
CA TYR A 55 17.61 0.41 -14.13
C TYR A 55 18.61 -0.62 -14.65
N ARG A 56 19.24 -1.33 -13.73
CA ARG A 56 20.40 -2.19 -14.02
C ARG A 56 20.16 -3.63 -13.60
N ALA A 57 20.75 -4.54 -14.36
CA ALA A 57 20.97 -5.91 -13.92
C ALA A 57 21.91 -5.94 -12.70
N PRO A 58 21.93 -7.05 -11.92
CA PRO A 58 22.80 -7.18 -10.76
C PRO A 58 24.30 -7.06 -11.12
N GLN A 59 24.84 -5.88 -10.94
CA GLN A 59 26.26 -5.54 -11.18
C GLN A 59 26.74 -4.49 -10.17
N ARG A 60 28.03 -4.33 -10.03
CA ARG A 60 28.61 -3.24 -9.26
C ARG A 60 28.59 -1.95 -10.07
N ILE A 61 28.06 -0.88 -9.48
CA ILE A 61 28.11 0.48 -10.04
C ILE A 61 29.15 1.25 -9.23
N SER A 62 30.13 1.85 -9.91
CA SER A 62 31.18 2.63 -9.25
C SER A 62 30.65 3.95 -8.71
N GLY A 63 31.32 4.48 -7.67
CA GLY A 63 31.00 5.80 -7.10
C GLY A 63 29.75 5.86 -6.22
N ILE A 64 29.04 4.75 -6.00
CA ILE A 64 27.90 4.69 -5.09
C ILE A 64 28.36 4.89 -3.64
N THR A 65 27.77 5.86 -2.98
CA THR A 65 28.05 6.17 -1.58
C THR A 65 26.83 6.05 -0.68
N ARG A 66 25.66 5.83 -1.25
CA ARG A 66 24.37 5.64 -0.55
C ARG A 66 23.59 4.53 -1.20
N VAL A 67 23.17 3.55 -0.41
CA VAL A 67 22.39 2.40 -0.89
C VAL A 67 21.10 2.30 -0.07
N ILE A 68 19.97 2.32 -0.77
CA ILE A 68 18.65 2.06 -0.20
C ILE A 68 18.27 0.62 -0.56
N VAL A 69 18.23 -0.26 0.43
CA VAL A 69 17.78 -1.65 0.27
C VAL A 69 16.27 -1.70 0.42
N ASN A 70 15.59 -2.21 -0.59
CA ASN A 70 14.12 -2.34 -0.58
C ASN A 70 13.70 -3.60 0.15
N ARG A 71 12.99 -3.47 1.27
CA ARG A 71 12.21 -4.50 1.98
C ARG A 71 12.99 -5.66 2.62
N ASP A 72 14.09 -6.12 2.06
CA ASP A 72 14.76 -7.36 2.48
C ASP A 72 16.14 -7.13 3.10
N SER A 73 16.20 -7.15 4.42
CA SER A 73 17.43 -6.98 5.18
C SER A 73 18.49 -8.06 4.92
N ARG A 74 18.11 -9.22 4.38
CA ARG A 74 19.07 -10.30 4.06
C ARG A 74 20.00 -9.94 2.91
N ALA A 75 19.71 -8.86 2.17
CA ALA A 75 20.61 -8.33 1.15
C ALA A 75 21.80 -7.52 1.73
N LEU A 76 21.76 -7.17 3.02
CA LEU A 76 22.80 -6.33 3.66
C LEU A 76 24.22 -6.88 3.53
N PRO A 77 24.50 -8.18 3.71
CA PRO A 77 25.86 -8.73 3.51
C PRO A 77 26.38 -8.48 2.10
N LEU A 78 25.57 -8.70 1.08
CA LEU A 78 25.94 -8.45 -0.32
C LEU A 78 26.17 -6.95 -0.59
N VAL A 79 25.35 -6.08 0.00
CA VAL A 79 25.52 -4.63 -0.12
C VAL A 79 26.81 -4.19 0.55
N ARG A 80 27.13 -4.73 1.73
CA ARG A 80 28.40 -4.48 2.43
C ARG A 80 29.61 -4.84 1.59
N GLU A 81 29.59 -6.04 1.01
CA GLU A 81 30.66 -6.55 0.15
C GLU A 81 30.87 -5.65 -1.08
N ARG A 82 29.77 -5.30 -1.76
CA ARG A 82 29.84 -4.54 -3.02
C ARG A 82 30.13 -3.04 -2.81
N TYR A 83 29.69 -2.47 -1.69
CA TYR A 83 29.73 -1.04 -1.39
C TYR A 83 30.23 -0.80 0.06
N PRO A 84 31.47 -1.19 0.42
CA PRO A 84 31.95 -1.24 1.81
C PRO A 84 31.96 0.13 2.51
N GLY A 85 32.04 1.23 1.75
CA GLY A 85 32.02 2.60 2.30
C GLY A 85 30.67 3.31 2.15
N ALA A 86 29.65 2.63 1.66
CA ALA A 86 28.35 3.27 1.46
C ALA A 86 27.55 3.37 2.77
N ARG A 87 26.83 4.47 2.93
CA ARG A 87 25.77 4.60 3.92
C ARG A 87 24.55 3.81 3.48
N VAL A 88 23.99 2.99 4.36
CA VAL A 88 22.93 2.05 4.02
C VAL A 88 21.64 2.39 4.73
N TYR A 89 20.57 2.38 3.96
CA TYR A 89 19.19 2.57 4.41
C TYR A 89 18.37 1.32 4.08
N LEU A 90 17.50 0.90 4.99
CA LEU A 90 16.55 -0.19 4.76
C LEU A 90 15.14 0.40 4.65
N TRP A 91 14.60 0.43 3.43
CA TRP A 91 13.27 0.96 3.17
C TRP A 91 12.21 -0.12 3.35
N LEU A 92 11.41 0.02 4.39
CA LEU A 92 10.43 -0.98 4.81
C LEU A 92 9.03 -0.64 4.29
N HIS A 93 8.42 -1.58 3.58
CA HIS A 93 7.05 -1.47 3.05
C HIS A 93 6.09 -2.49 3.67
N ASP A 94 6.60 -3.46 4.42
CA ASP A 94 5.82 -4.54 5.01
C ASP A 94 5.61 -4.33 6.51
N GLN A 95 4.52 -4.86 7.06
CA GLN A 95 4.32 -4.93 8.51
C GLN A 95 5.31 -5.94 9.14
N LEU A 96 5.84 -5.56 10.30
CA LEU A 96 6.74 -6.41 11.10
C LEU A 96 5.98 -7.02 12.28
N ASN A 97 4.92 -7.76 12.00
CA ASN A 97 4.19 -8.47 13.05
C ASN A 97 5.10 -9.52 13.71
N PRO A 98 5.05 -9.69 15.04
CA PRO A 98 5.80 -10.75 15.72
C PRO A 98 5.57 -12.12 15.07
N GLY A 99 6.66 -12.86 14.84
CA GLY A 99 6.61 -14.18 14.19
C GLY A 99 6.41 -14.16 12.67
N SER A 100 6.18 -13.00 12.05
CA SER A 100 6.09 -12.92 10.59
C SER A 100 7.42 -13.25 9.90
N ARG A 101 7.35 -13.67 8.63
CA ARG A 101 8.56 -13.92 7.83
C ARG A 101 9.48 -12.69 7.78
N ARG A 102 8.91 -11.49 7.65
CA ARG A 102 9.67 -10.22 7.59
C ARG A 102 10.35 -9.90 8.92
N ALA A 103 9.67 -10.11 10.05
CA ALA A 103 10.28 -9.95 11.36
C ALA A 103 11.44 -10.93 11.59
N ARG A 104 11.29 -12.19 11.14
CA ARG A 104 12.40 -13.18 11.19
C ARG A 104 13.59 -12.77 10.33
N TRP A 105 13.36 -12.20 9.15
CA TRP A 105 14.44 -11.69 8.29
C TRP A 105 15.18 -10.54 8.95
N LEU A 106 14.45 -9.60 9.55
CA LEU A 106 15.06 -8.50 10.29
C LEU A 106 15.91 -9.03 11.45
N ALA A 107 15.37 -9.98 12.21
CA ALA A 107 16.10 -10.62 13.32
C ALA A 107 17.37 -11.35 12.87
N SER A 108 17.31 -12.10 11.77
CA SER A 108 18.49 -12.78 11.22
C SER A 108 19.56 -11.84 10.70
N SER A 109 19.23 -10.57 10.44
CA SER A 109 20.14 -9.53 9.97
C SER A 109 20.59 -8.58 11.09
N ALA A 110 20.32 -8.90 12.36
CA ALA A 110 20.56 -7.99 13.49
C ALA A 110 22.02 -7.52 13.62
N ALA A 111 22.97 -8.44 13.41
CA ALA A 111 24.40 -8.11 13.44
C ALA A 111 24.78 -7.09 12.35
N GLN A 112 24.33 -7.34 11.12
CA GLN A 112 24.59 -6.46 9.97
C GLN A 112 23.92 -5.09 10.14
N LEU A 113 22.68 -5.07 10.65
CA LEU A 113 21.96 -3.82 10.93
C LEU A 113 22.75 -2.93 11.90
N ALA A 114 23.26 -3.53 12.98
CA ALA A 114 24.05 -2.81 13.99
C ALA A 114 25.43 -2.39 13.47
N GLU A 115 26.16 -3.31 12.82
CA GLU A 115 27.51 -3.10 12.33
C GLU A 115 27.58 -2.02 11.24
N MET A 116 26.59 -1.99 10.35
CA MET A 116 26.51 -1.03 9.25
C MET A 116 25.81 0.27 9.66
N ALA A 117 25.39 0.43 10.90
CA ALA A 117 24.62 1.57 11.40
C ALA A 117 23.42 1.90 10.46
N VAL A 118 22.68 0.87 10.06
CA VAL A 118 21.59 1.00 9.07
C VAL A 118 20.50 1.92 9.61
N THR A 119 20.01 2.83 8.75
CA THR A 119 18.80 3.61 9.05
C THR A 119 17.60 2.93 8.44
N ALA A 120 16.61 2.57 9.26
CA ALA A 120 15.34 2.04 8.80
C ALA A 120 14.41 3.19 8.37
N VAL A 121 13.96 3.19 7.12
CA VAL A 121 12.99 4.15 6.59
C VAL A 121 11.63 3.48 6.52
N CYS A 122 10.67 4.00 7.27
CA CYS A 122 9.29 3.52 7.34
C CYS A 122 8.37 4.42 6.52
N VAL A 123 7.29 3.87 6.00
CA VAL A 123 6.37 4.59 5.11
C VAL A 123 5.19 5.25 5.85
N SER A 124 5.11 5.10 7.17
CA SER A 124 4.18 5.82 8.05
C SER A 124 4.69 5.83 9.48
N ASP A 125 4.18 6.73 10.31
CA ASP A 125 4.49 6.77 11.74
C ASP A 125 3.90 5.54 12.47
N THR A 126 2.76 5.05 12.01
CA THR A 126 2.18 3.80 12.51
C THR A 126 3.11 2.63 12.27
N GLN A 127 3.66 2.50 11.07
CA GLN A 127 4.66 1.47 10.78
C GLN A 127 5.95 1.69 11.58
N ARG A 128 6.45 2.93 11.67
CA ARG A 128 7.68 3.27 12.43
C ARG A 128 7.58 2.81 13.87
N ARG A 129 6.46 3.10 14.56
CA ARG A 129 6.26 2.64 15.95
C ARG A 129 6.36 1.12 16.09
N GLY A 130 5.81 0.36 15.15
CA GLY A 130 5.92 -1.11 15.10
C GLY A 130 7.36 -1.59 14.85
N VAL A 131 8.06 -0.93 13.95
CA VAL A 131 9.48 -1.21 13.64
C VAL A 131 10.36 -0.92 14.85
N GLU A 132 10.20 0.23 15.50
CA GLU A 132 10.93 0.59 16.73
C GLU A 132 10.70 -0.43 17.86
N ALA A 133 9.46 -0.87 18.04
CA ALA A 133 9.15 -1.92 19.01
C ALA A 133 9.88 -3.24 18.69
N THR A 134 9.91 -3.62 17.41
CA THR A 134 10.64 -4.82 16.95
C THR A 134 12.14 -4.67 17.15
N LEU A 135 12.73 -3.52 16.80
CA LEU A 135 14.16 -3.25 16.99
C LEU A 135 14.55 -3.27 18.48
N ARG A 136 13.73 -2.70 19.36
CA ARG A 136 13.95 -2.80 20.83
C ARG A 136 13.92 -4.25 21.30
N GLY A 137 12.96 -5.05 20.84
CA GLY A 137 12.89 -6.48 21.15
C GLY A 137 14.10 -7.30 20.69
N LEU A 138 14.83 -6.80 19.70
CA LEU A 138 16.07 -7.39 19.18
C LEU A 138 17.34 -6.80 19.83
N GLY A 139 17.22 -5.90 20.81
CA GLY A 139 18.36 -5.19 21.39
C GLY A 139 19.04 -4.18 20.47
N LEU A 140 18.34 -3.73 19.42
CA LEU A 140 18.87 -2.83 18.39
C LEU A 140 18.33 -1.38 18.50
N GLY A 141 17.49 -1.09 19.49
CA GLY A 141 16.76 0.18 19.57
C GLY A 141 17.64 1.43 19.57
N GLU A 142 18.86 1.37 20.12
CA GLU A 142 19.81 2.47 20.13
C GLU A 142 20.82 2.45 18.97
N ARG A 143 20.93 1.32 18.28
CA ARG A 143 21.93 1.11 17.21
C ARG A 143 21.35 1.32 15.81
N VAL A 144 20.05 1.12 15.64
CA VAL A 144 19.35 1.24 14.37
C VAL A 144 18.30 2.32 14.51
N ARG A 145 18.54 3.46 13.89
CA ARG A 145 17.58 4.55 13.85
C ARG A 145 16.42 4.20 12.93
N ALA A 146 15.18 4.41 13.35
CA ALA A 146 14.02 4.39 12.49
C ALA A 146 13.47 5.80 12.30
N LEU A 147 13.03 6.11 11.06
CA LEU A 147 12.39 7.37 10.72
C LEU A 147 11.28 7.15 9.71
N THR A 148 10.40 8.13 9.56
CA THR A 148 9.30 8.09 8.59
C THR A 148 9.63 8.97 7.39
N ILE A 149 9.50 8.39 6.18
CA ILE A 149 9.31 9.12 4.92
C ILE A 149 8.11 8.46 4.24
N TYR A 150 7.03 9.21 4.08
CA TYR A 150 5.80 8.69 3.51
C TYR A 150 5.97 8.22 2.06
N ASN A 151 5.11 7.32 1.62
CA ASN A 151 5.03 7.01 0.19
C ASN A 151 4.49 8.22 -0.57
N PRO A 152 5.11 8.59 -1.71
CA PRO A 152 4.65 9.73 -2.49
C PRO A 152 3.41 9.40 -3.33
N VAL A 153 2.56 10.40 -3.45
CA VAL A 153 1.51 10.49 -4.46
C VAL A 153 1.98 11.44 -5.56
N ASP A 154 1.70 11.09 -6.80
CA ASP A 154 2.08 11.90 -7.97
C ASP A 154 1.50 13.31 -7.86
N ASP A 155 2.32 14.33 -8.08
CA ASP A 155 1.93 15.73 -7.98
C ASP A 155 0.89 16.14 -9.04
N ALA A 156 0.75 15.38 -10.13
CA ALA A 156 -0.28 15.58 -11.13
C ALA A 156 -1.68 15.10 -10.69
N LEU A 157 -1.78 14.31 -9.63
CA LEU A 157 -3.07 13.86 -9.13
C LEU A 157 -3.78 14.99 -8.37
N ALA A 158 -4.89 15.42 -8.92
CA ALA A 158 -5.79 16.42 -8.35
C ALA A 158 -7.24 16.14 -8.77
N PRO A 159 -8.25 16.65 -8.07
CA PRO A 159 -9.62 16.70 -8.59
C PRO A 159 -9.65 17.47 -9.91
N ASP A 160 -10.43 17.01 -10.90
CA ASP A 160 -10.49 17.63 -12.22
C ASP A 160 -11.92 17.99 -12.66
N GLY A 161 -12.86 17.97 -11.74
CA GLY A 161 -14.27 18.26 -12.01
C GLY A 161 -15.06 17.10 -12.65
N THR A 162 -14.46 15.90 -12.75
CA THR A 162 -15.20 14.70 -13.21
C THR A 162 -16.47 14.49 -12.39
N PRO A 163 -17.66 14.40 -13.02
CA PRO A 163 -18.92 14.16 -12.29
C PRO A 163 -18.87 12.84 -11.51
N VAL A 164 -19.37 12.88 -10.30
CA VAL A 164 -19.48 11.70 -9.43
C VAL A 164 -20.72 10.89 -9.83
N ASP A 165 -20.54 9.60 -10.07
CA ASP A 165 -21.65 8.65 -10.16
C ASP A 165 -21.96 8.12 -8.75
N GLU A 166 -23.04 8.59 -8.16
CA GLU A 166 -23.48 8.25 -6.80
C GLU A 166 -23.82 6.75 -6.62
N ARG A 167 -23.94 6.00 -7.72
CA ARG A 167 -24.18 4.56 -7.70
C ARG A 167 -22.90 3.73 -7.77
N LYS A 168 -21.73 4.38 -7.98
CA LYS A 168 -20.46 3.72 -8.24
C LYS A 168 -19.59 3.70 -7.01
N LEU A 169 -19.23 2.50 -6.58
CA LEU A 169 -18.15 2.24 -5.62
C LEU A 169 -16.93 1.67 -6.36
N ILE A 170 -15.73 1.89 -5.84
CA ILE A 170 -14.53 1.28 -6.42
C ILE A 170 -13.68 0.60 -5.36
N PHE A 171 -13.16 -0.59 -5.70
CA PHE A 171 -12.08 -1.29 -4.98
C PHE A 171 -10.90 -1.43 -5.93
N PHE A 172 -9.72 -0.92 -5.57
CA PHE A 172 -8.51 -1.04 -6.40
C PHE A 172 -7.30 -1.40 -5.56
N SER A 173 -7.24 -2.65 -5.15
CA SER A 173 -6.13 -3.18 -4.37
C SER A 173 -5.94 -4.67 -4.66
N SER A 174 -4.92 -5.27 -4.05
CA SER A 174 -4.70 -6.72 -4.15
C SER A 174 -5.86 -7.49 -3.50
N PRO A 175 -6.37 -8.56 -4.14
CA PRO A 175 -7.54 -9.31 -3.65
C PRO A 175 -7.41 -9.85 -2.23
N ASN A 176 -6.19 -10.15 -1.78
CA ASN A 176 -5.95 -10.61 -0.41
C ASN A 176 -6.11 -9.53 0.66
N LYS A 177 -6.26 -8.27 0.27
CA LYS A 177 -6.54 -7.15 1.16
C LYS A 177 -8.05 -6.94 1.34
N GLY A 178 -8.78 -8.02 1.63
CA GLY A 178 -10.20 -7.95 2.01
C GLY A 178 -11.21 -7.94 0.87
N LEU A 179 -10.86 -8.25 -0.39
CA LEU A 179 -11.84 -8.27 -1.50
C LEU A 179 -13.02 -9.20 -1.22
N ALA A 180 -12.80 -10.36 -0.61
CA ALA A 180 -13.89 -11.29 -0.28
C ALA A 180 -14.93 -10.65 0.65
N PHE A 181 -14.48 -9.98 1.71
CA PHE A 181 -15.35 -9.23 2.60
C PHE A 181 -16.01 -8.04 1.90
N THR A 182 -15.26 -7.30 1.10
CA THR A 182 -15.78 -6.19 0.28
C THR A 182 -16.97 -6.64 -0.60
N LEU A 183 -16.83 -7.81 -1.24
CA LEU A 183 -17.87 -8.38 -2.07
C LEU A 183 -19.09 -8.82 -1.26
N ASP A 184 -18.92 -9.34 -0.05
CA ASP A 184 -20.00 -9.73 0.83
C ASP A 184 -20.74 -8.50 1.39
N ALA A 185 -20.00 -7.47 1.83
CA ALA A 185 -20.56 -6.19 2.24
C ALA A 185 -21.32 -5.52 1.10
N PHE A 186 -20.74 -5.46 -0.11
CA PHE A 186 -21.41 -4.94 -1.30
C PHE A 186 -22.69 -5.70 -1.63
N GLY A 187 -22.70 -7.02 -1.51
CA GLY A 187 -23.90 -7.83 -1.70
C GLY A 187 -25.01 -7.50 -0.69
N ALA A 188 -24.66 -7.16 0.55
CA ALA A 188 -25.60 -6.70 1.56
C ALA A 188 -26.14 -5.28 1.22
N LEU A 189 -25.25 -4.36 0.82
CA LEU A 189 -25.65 -3.02 0.38
C LEU A 189 -26.62 -3.05 -0.79
N ARG A 190 -26.40 -3.89 -1.79
CA ARG A 190 -27.28 -3.99 -2.97
C ARG A 190 -28.68 -4.48 -2.66
N LYS A 191 -28.90 -5.19 -1.57
CA LYS A 191 -30.27 -5.57 -1.15
C LYS A 191 -31.11 -4.36 -0.76
N ARG A 192 -30.47 -3.29 -0.29
CA ARG A 192 -31.12 -2.03 0.13
C ARG A 192 -31.02 -0.94 -0.94
N MET A 193 -29.97 -0.97 -1.75
CA MET A 193 -29.68 -0.04 -2.84
C MET A 193 -29.35 -0.84 -4.12
N PRO A 194 -30.37 -1.37 -4.86
CA PRO A 194 -30.17 -2.31 -5.98
C PRO A 194 -29.42 -1.70 -7.18
N ASP A 195 -29.39 -0.38 -7.28
CA ASP A 195 -28.73 0.40 -8.32
C ASP A 195 -27.22 0.55 -8.12
N LEU A 196 -26.69 0.20 -6.93
CA LEU A 196 -25.26 0.27 -6.69
C LEU A 196 -24.47 -0.68 -7.60
N ARG A 197 -23.30 -0.21 -8.04
CA ARG A 197 -22.30 -1.00 -8.76
C ARG A 197 -20.95 -0.88 -8.09
N LEU A 198 -20.16 -1.96 -8.14
CA LEU A 198 -18.79 -2.01 -7.62
C LEU A 198 -17.83 -2.29 -8.77
N VAL A 199 -16.92 -1.37 -9.01
CA VAL A 199 -15.81 -1.55 -9.95
C VAL A 199 -14.62 -2.11 -9.17
N VAL A 200 -13.99 -3.18 -9.68
CA VAL A 200 -12.86 -3.85 -9.04
C VAL A 200 -11.63 -3.80 -9.95
N GLY A 201 -10.65 -2.99 -9.56
CA GLY A 201 -9.30 -2.99 -10.13
C GLY A 201 -8.36 -3.92 -9.37
N ASN A 202 -7.36 -4.46 -10.06
CA ASN A 202 -6.38 -5.38 -9.49
C ASN A 202 -4.97 -5.01 -10.00
N PRO A 203 -3.96 -4.92 -9.12
CA PRO A 203 -2.58 -4.69 -9.53
C PRO A 203 -1.91 -5.87 -10.27
N GLY A 204 -2.62 -6.97 -10.52
CA GLY A 204 -2.15 -8.10 -11.33
C GLY A 204 -1.47 -9.24 -10.57
N TYR A 205 -1.15 -9.09 -9.30
CA TYR A 205 -0.42 -10.12 -8.54
C TYR A 205 -1.19 -11.42 -8.29
N LYS A 206 -2.51 -11.36 -8.29
CA LYS A 206 -3.37 -12.50 -7.98
C LYS A 206 -4.62 -12.48 -8.86
N PRO A 207 -5.10 -13.66 -9.30
CA PRO A 207 -6.32 -13.75 -10.08
C PRO A 207 -7.54 -13.34 -9.25
N LEU A 208 -8.54 -12.76 -9.92
CA LEU A 208 -9.84 -12.40 -9.35
C LEU A 208 -10.80 -13.61 -9.38
N SER A 209 -10.44 -14.72 -8.76
CA SER A 209 -11.31 -15.91 -8.72
C SER A 209 -12.55 -15.67 -7.83
N GLY A 210 -13.72 -16.11 -8.30
CA GLY A 210 -14.97 -16.04 -7.53
C GLY A 210 -15.58 -14.65 -7.35
N ALA A 211 -15.06 -13.63 -8.03
CA ALA A 211 -15.54 -12.25 -7.89
C ALA A 211 -16.74 -11.89 -8.77
N ARG A 212 -17.21 -12.78 -9.66
CA ARG A 212 -18.40 -12.53 -10.49
C ARG A 212 -19.66 -12.50 -9.65
N ARG A 213 -20.25 -11.33 -9.50
CA ARG A 213 -21.52 -11.09 -8.77
C ARG A 213 -22.33 -10.03 -9.49
N ALA A 214 -23.64 -10.01 -9.29
CA ALA A 214 -24.51 -8.98 -9.85
C ALA A 214 -24.07 -7.58 -9.39
N GLY A 215 -23.90 -6.65 -10.33
CA GLY A 215 -23.46 -5.28 -10.09
C GLY A 215 -21.95 -5.12 -9.83
N VAL A 216 -21.16 -6.18 -9.99
CA VAL A 216 -19.68 -6.12 -9.91
C VAL A 216 -19.10 -6.14 -11.31
N GLU A 217 -18.31 -5.12 -11.62
CA GLU A 217 -17.49 -5.00 -12.82
C GLU A 217 -16.05 -5.28 -12.50
N LEU A 218 -15.42 -6.22 -13.19
CA LEU A 218 -14.02 -6.61 -12.99
C LEU A 218 -13.17 -6.02 -14.11
N LEU A 219 -12.33 -5.04 -13.79
CA LEU A 219 -11.42 -4.43 -14.77
C LEU A 219 -10.16 -5.28 -15.03
N GLY A 220 -9.84 -6.21 -14.11
CA GLY A 220 -8.57 -6.92 -14.17
C GLY A 220 -7.38 -6.01 -13.87
N ALA A 221 -6.20 -6.39 -14.39
CA ALA A 221 -4.98 -5.61 -14.28
C ALA A 221 -5.01 -4.46 -15.29
N GLN A 222 -4.91 -3.23 -14.80
CA GLN A 222 -4.98 -2.02 -15.60
C GLN A 222 -3.82 -1.07 -15.27
N PRO A 223 -3.38 -0.25 -16.22
CA PRO A 223 -2.48 0.87 -15.94
C PRO A 223 -3.10 1.82 -14.91
N GLN A 224 -2.28 2.46 -14.08
CA GLN A 224 -2.76 3.35 -13.01
C GLN A 224 -3.67 4.47 -13.54
N ALA A 225 -3.35 5.06 -14.71
CA ALA A 225 -4.17 6.11 -15.31
C ALA A 225 -5.62 5.67 -15.55
N ARG A 226 -5.84 4.41 -15.97
CA ARG A 226 -7.19 3.84 -16.16
C ARG A 226 -7.91 3.70 -14.81
N ILE A 227 -7.22 3.23 -13.79
CA ILE A 227 -7.78 3.11 -12.43
C ILE A 227 -8.14 4.50 -11.88
N HIS A 228 -7.28 5.50 -12.04
CA HIS A 228 -7.54 6.87 -11.59
C HIS A 228 -8.79 7.47 -12.23
N THR A 229 -9.05 7.22 -13.52
CA THR A 229 -10.30 7.63 -14.18
C THR A 229 -11.52 7.01 -13.48
N GLU A 230 -11.43 5.75 -13.10
CA GLU A 230 -12.54 5.08 -12.39
C GLU A 230 -12.73 5.61 -10.97
N VAL A 231 -11.62 5.93 -10.27
CA VAL A 231 -11.66 6.51 -8.92
C VAL A 231 -12.34 7.86 -8.94
N ARG A 232 -11.97 8.77 -9.85
CA ARG A 232 -12.52 10.14 -9.93
C ARG A 232 -14.05 10.18 -9.97
N SER A 233 -14.64 9.30 -10.76
CA SER A 233 -16.10 9.23 -10.93
C SER A 233 -16.80 8.38 -9.88
N ALA A 234 -16.11 7.79 -8.91
CA ALA A 234 -16.74 6.96 -7.88
C ALA A 234 -17.30 7.81 -6.73
N LEU A 235 -18.42 7.36 -6.15
CA LEU A 235 -18.94 7.90 -4.90
C LEU A 235 -17.88 7.80 -3.80
N CYS A 236 -17.24 6.63 -3.69
CA CYS A 236 -16.12 6.41 -2.79
C CYS A 236 -15.25 5.23 -3.22
N THR A 237 -14.03 5.23 -2.73
CA THR A 237 -13.21 4.02 -2.65
C THR A 237 -13.72 3.17 -1.49
N PHE A 238 -14.35 2.06 -1.83
CA PHE A 238 -14.92 1.12 -0.87
C PHE A 238 -13.89 0.04 -0.55
N PHE A 239 -13.14 0.25 0.53
CA PHE A 239 -12.03 -0.60 0.94
C PHE A 239 -12.14 -1.00 2.40
N PRO A 240 -13.15 -1.78 2.80
CA PRO A 240 -13.38 -2.19 4.18
C PRO A 240 -12.39 -3.29 4.60
N ASN A 241 -11.08 -2.97 4.53
CA ASN A 241 -10.00 -3.89 4.86
C ASN A 241 -9.72 -3.91 6.37
N PHE A 242 -9.70 -5.09 6.96
CA PHE A 242 -9.25 -5.35 8.33
C PHE A 242 -8.38 -6.62 8.44
N VAL A 243 -8.13 -7.27 7.29
CA VAL A 243 -7.41 -8.56 7.21
C VAL A 243 -5.90 -8.33 7.21
N ILE A 244 -5.44 -7.39 6.38
CA ILE A 244 -4.01 -7.05 6.28
C ILE A 244 -3.85 -5.57 6.57
N PRO A 245 -3.27 -5.20 7.74
CA PRO A 245 -3.04 -3.79 8.06
C PRO A 245 -2.22 -3.09 6.98
N GLU A 246 -2.68 -1.93 6.54
CA GLU A 246 -1.90 -1.11 5.61
C GLU A 246 -0.71 -0.48 6.32
N THR A 247 0.46 -0.55 5.71
CA THR A 247 1.65 0.15 6.22
C THR A 247 1.62 1.63 5.94
N PHE A 248 1.02 2.02 4.81
CA PHE A 248 0.69 3.38 4.42
C PHE A 248 -0.72 3.42 3.82
N GLY A 249 -0.97 2.64 2.76
CA GLY A 249 -2.23 2.65 2.04
C GLY A 249 -2.24 3.69 0.91
N LEU A 250 -1.45 3.47 -0.14
CA LEU A 250 -1.49 4.32 -1.34
C LEU A 250 -2.90 4.50 -1.89
N VAL A 251 -3.74 3.45 -1.77
CA VAL A 251 -5.15 3.49 -2.16
C VAL A 251 -5.92 4.63 -1.48
N PHE A 252 -5.59 4.96 -0.24
CA PHE A 252 -6.20 6.07 0.49
C PHE A 252 -5.72 7.42 -0.03
N ALA A 253 -4.40 7.59 -0.08
CA ALA A 253 -3.78 8.85 -0.47
C ALA A 253 -4.05 9.21 -1.95
N GLU A 254 -4.04 8.21 -2.86
CA GLU A 254 -4.38 8.41 -4.27
C GLU A 254 -5.88 8.72 -4.44
N SER A 255 -6.77 8.05 -3.71
CA SER A 255 -8.21 8.37 -3.73
C SER A 255 -8.47 9.82 -3.31
N HIS A 256 -7.92 10.24 -2.18
CA HIS A 256 -8.07 11.61 -1.70
C HIS A 256 -7.50 12.61 -2.68
N ALA A 257 -6.31 12.37 -3.24
CA ALA A 257 -5.71 13.25 -4.23
C ALA A 257 -6.59 13.43 -5.47
N LEU A 258 -7.38 12.43 -5.81
CA LEU A 258 -8.33 12.45 -6.94
C LEU A 258 -9.71 13.05 -6.58
N GLY A 259 -9.93 13.48 -5.33
CA GLY A 259 -11.20 14.03 -4.87
C GLY A 259 -12.23 12.97 -4.45
N THR A 260 -11.79 11.73 -4.22
CA THR A 260 -12.67 10.61 -3.87
C THR A 260 -12.47 10.17 -2.43
N PRO A 261 -13.49 10.26 -1.56
CA PRO A 261 -13.38 9.78 -0.19
C PRO A 261 -13.22 8.27 -0.13
N VAL A 262 -12.67 7.80 0.99
CA VAL A 262 -12.44 6.38 1.26
C VAL A 262 -13.41 5.92 2.35
N LEU A 263 -13.97 4.73 2.21
CA LEU A 263 -14.69 4.05 3.29
C LEU A 263 -13.93 2.79 3.68
N THR A 264 -13.27 2.84 4.83
CA THR A 264 -12.34 1.81 5.32
C THR A 264 -12.47 1.59 6.83
N HIS A 265 -11.62 0.72 7.37
CA HIS A 265 -11.51 0.48 8.81
C HIS A 265 -10.22 1.06 9.41
N ASP A 266 -10.24 1.27 10.72
CA ASP A 266 -9.06 1.55 11.53
C ASP A 266 -8.17 0.30 11.60
N CYS A 267 -7.36 0.12 10.54
CA CYS A 267 -6.46 -1.01 10.40
C CYS A 267 -5.12 -0.57 9.80
N GLY A 268 -4.07 -0.63 10.60
CA GLY A 268 -2.74 -0.12 10.22
C GLY A 268 -2.69 1.40 10.18
N ALA A 269 -2.22 1.96 9.09
CA ALA A 269 -2.05 3.42 8.92
C ALA A 269 -3.32 4.14 8.42
N ALA A 270 -4.49 3.50 8.40
CA ALA A 270 -5.70 4.08 7.84
C ALA A 270 -6.08 5.43 8.47
N LEU A 271 -6.13 5.53 9.81
CA LEU A 271 -6.41 6.79 10.50
C LEU A 271 -5.36 7.87 10.24
N GLU A 272 -4.08 7.50 10.15
CA GLU A 272 -2.97 8.43 9.90
C GLU A 272 -3.02 9.03 8.49
N VAL A 273 -3.40 8.23 7.50
CA VAL A 273 -3.39 8.64 6.08
C VAL A 273 -4.71 9.25 5.64
N VAL A 274 -5.84 8.69 6.08
CA VAL A 274 -7.17 9.22 5.77
C VAL A 274 -7.46 10.49 6.57
N GLY A 275 -7.13 10.50 7.87
CA GLY A 275 -7.24 11.67 8.73
C GLY A 275 -8.68 12.09 9.10
N ASP A 276 -9.69 11.52 8.48
CA ASP A 276 -11.10 11.86 8.70
C ASP A 276 -11.85 10.65 9.33
N PRO A 277 -12.29 10.77 10.60
CA PRO A 277 -13.01 9.69 11.28
C PRO A 277 -14.33 9.30 10.61
N GLN A 278 -14.92 10.17 9.78
CA GLN A 278 -16.14 9.82 9.04
C GLN A 278 -15.89 8.79 7.95
N GLN A 279 -14.66 8.66 7.49
CA GLN A 279 -14.24 7.73 6.44
C GLN A 279 -13.65 6.44 7.00
N VAL A 280 -13.33 6.39 8.31
CA VAL A 280 -12.67 5.26 8.96
C VAL A 280 -13.59 4.69 10.04
N LEU A 281 -14.17 3.54 9.75
CA LEU A 281 -15.06 2.84 10.68
C LEU A 281 -14.26 2.05 11.73
N PRO A 282 -14.72 2.01 13.00
CA PRO A 282 -14.06 1.22 14.01
C PRO A 282 -14.21 -0.28 13.73
N LEU A 283 -13.20 -1.06 14.11
CA LEU A 283 -13.28 -2.51 14.08
C LEU A 283 -14.10 -3.00 15.28
N THR A 284 -15.03 -3.90 15.01
CA THR A 284 -15.87 -4.56 16.03
C THR A 284 -15.49 -6.02 16.21
N ALA A 285 -15.96 -6.64 17.28
CA ALA A 285 -15.83 -8.09 17.51
C ALA A 285 -16.41 -8.92 16.34
N GLY A 286 -17.46 -8.40 15.68
CA GLY A 286 -18.08 -9.03 14.51
C GLY A 286 -17.13 -9.22 13.33
N HIS A 287 -16.22 -8.27 13.10
CA HIS A 287 -15.21 -8.39 12.04
C HIS A 287 -14.22 -9.54 12.31
N ARG A 288 -13.77 -9.70 13.55
CA ARG A 288 -12.86 -10.79 13.93
C ARG A 288 -13.54 -12.16 13.87
N LEU A 289 -14.82 -12.23 14.27
CA LEU A 289 -15.63 -13.45 14.13
C LEU A 289 -15.85 -13.81 12.66
N TYR A 290 -16.14 -12.83 11.81
CA TYR A 290 -16.25 -13.05 10.37
C TYR A 290 -14.96 -13.62 9.78
N GLU A 291 -13.81 -13.05 10.09
CA GLU A 291 -12.50 -13.49 9.59
C GLU A 291 -12.21 -14.93 10.03
N SER A 292 -12.39 -15.24 11.31
CA SER A 292 -12.17 -16.59 11.86
C SER A 292 -13.10 -17.61 11.19
N ALA A 293 -14.36 -17.29 11.04
CA ALA A 293 -15.35 -18.20 10.41
C ALA A 293 -15.10 -18.36 8.89
N ALA A 294 -14.73 -17.29 8.18
CA ALA A 294 -14.44 -17.36 6.74
C ALA A 294 -13.19 -18.19 6.44
N GLY A 295 -12.20 -18.16 7.32
CA GLY A 295 -10.98 -18.97 7.23
C GLY A 295 -11.19 -20.45 7.56
N ALA A 296 -12.15 -20.78 8.44
CA ALA A 296 -12.35 -22.14 8.97
C ALA A 296 -13.35 -23.00 8.16
N LEU A 297 -14.24 -22.39 7.37
CA LEU A 297 -15.33 -23.12 6.72
C LEU A 297 -14.98 -23.62 5.31
N PRO A 298 -15.19 -24.93 5.02
CA PRO A 298 -15.04 -25.44 3.67
C PRO A 298 -16.18 -24.97 2.74
N SER A 299 -15.94 -25.00 1.41
CA SER A 299 -17.02 -24.86 0.43
C SER A 299 -17.98 -26.05 0.59
N PRO A 300 -19.34 -25.87 0.58
CA PRO A 300 -20.10 -24.68 0.18
C PRO A 300 -20.45 -23.68 1.32
N TRP A 301 -20.00 -23.93 2.53
CA TRP A 301 -20.38 -23.16 3.74
C TRP A 301 -19.70 -21.77 3.86
N ARG A 302 -18.81 -21.43 2.92
CA ARG A 302 -18.09 -20.14 2.91
C ARG A 302 -19.00 -18.90 2.82
N ARG A 303 -20.28 -19.06 2.45
CA ARG A 303 -21.27 -17.95 2.42
C ARG A 303 -22.01 -17.79 3.77
N LEU A 304 -21.85 -18.73 4.68
CA LEU A 304 -22.53 -18.66 5.99
C LEU A 304 -22.04 -17.47 6.82
N PRO A 305 -20.71 -17.16 6.90
CA PRO A 305 -20.25 -15.99 7.62
C PRO A 305 -20.87 -14.68 7.13
N ALA A 306 -21.03 -14.48 5.81
CA ALA A 306 -21.66 -13.29 5.25
C ALA A 306 -23.13 -13.16 5.66
N ARG A 307 -23.89 -14.26 5.73
CA ARG A 307 -25.29 -14.26 6.17
C ARG A 307 -25.41 -13.95 7.65
N LEU A 308 -24.57 -14.54 8.47
CA LEU A 308 -24.54 -14.28 9.93
C LEU A 308 -24.10 -12.84 10.21
N ALA A 309 -23.07 -12.34 9.50
CA ALA A 309 -22.62 -10.97 9.61
C ALA A 309 -23.73 -9.96 9.25
N ALA A 310 -24.46 -10.20 8.15
CA ALA A 310 -25.60 -9.38 7.76
C ALA A 310 -26.73 -9.42 8.80
N ALA A 311 -27.05 -10.58 9.35
CA ALA A 311 -28.05 -10.74 10.39
C ALA A 311 -27.65 -10.05 11.72
N ALA A 312 -26.34 -9.95 11.99
CA ALA A 312 -25.79 -9.24 13.14
C ALA A 312 -25.56 -7.75 12.91
N GLY A 313 -26.02 -7.18 11.79
CA GLY A 313 -25.90 -5.76 11.48
C GLY A 313 -24.46 -5.30 11.14
N LEU A 314 -23.55 -6.22 10.83
CA LEU A 314 -22.13 -5.88 10.56
C LEU A 314 -21.97 -4.92 9.38
N PHE A 315 -22.91 -4.89 8.44
CA PHE A 315 -22.85 -4.07 7.25
C PHE A 315 -23.67 -2.76 7.36
N ASP A 316 -24.37 -2.53 8.45
CA ASP A 316 -25.28 -1.39 8.61
C ASP A 316 -24.53 -0.04 8.60
N ALA A 317 -23.35 0.01 9.25
CA ALA A 317 -22.52 1.22 9.25
C ALA A 317 -22.06 1.65 7.84
N TYR A 318 -21.81 0.70 6.94
CA TYR A 318 -21.51 1.03 5.53
C TYR A 318 -22.75 1.53 4.81
N LEU A 319 -23.91 0.89 5.07
CA LEU A 319 -25.19 1.30 4.48
C LEU A 319 -25.53 2.74 4.86
N GLU A 320 -25.47 3.06 6.15
CA GLU A 320 -25.70 4.41 6.68
C GLU A 320 -24.76 5.43 6.03
N ARG A 321 -23.47 5.12 5.98
CA ARG A 321 -22.46 6.03 5.43
C ARG A 321 -22.64 6.27 3.94
N ILE A 322 -22.85 5.23 3.14
CA ILE A 322 -23.08 5.33 1.70
C ILE A 322 -24.38 6.08 1.41
N HIS A 323 -25.44 5.83 2.21
CA HIS A 323 -26.69 6.55 2.07
C HIS A 323 -26.52 8.05 2.37
N ALA A 324 -25.83 8.42 3.46
CA ALA A 324 -25.55 9.80 3.80
C ALA A 324 -24.75 10.52 2.68
N TRP A 325 -23.73 9.84 2.15
CA TRP A 325 -22.89 10.41 1.07
C TRP A 325 -23.66 10.58 -0.25
N ARG A 326 -24.59 9.70 -0.57
CA ARG A 326 -25.50 9.90 -1.72
C ARG A 326 -26.45 11.08 -1.52
N ASN A 327 -26.77 11.43 -0.29
CA ASN A 327 -27.69 12.50 0.06
C ASN A 327 -26.98 13.85 0.35
N GLY A 328 -25.75 14.01 -0.11
CA GLY A 328 -25.01 15.27 -0.05
C GLY A 328 -24.02 15.42 1.10
N GLU A 329 -23.89 14.41 1.97
CA GLU A 329 -22.91 14.43 3.07
C GLU A 329 -21.54 13.84 2.67
N ARG A 330 -21.29 13.69 1.36
CA ARG A 330 -20.02 13.14 0.86
C ARG A 330 -18.85 14.06 1.24
N PRO A 331 -17.79 13.54 1.92
CA PRO A 331 -16.65 14.36 2.30
C PRO A 331 -15.94 14.94 1.08
N HIS A 332 -15.52 16.20 1.20
CA HIS A 332 -14.58 16.79 0.26
C HIS A 332 -13.18 16.31 0.59
N THR A 333 -12.49 15.80 -0.40
CA THR A 333 -11.11 15.32 -0.27
C THR A 333 -10.23 15.96 -1.33
N GLY A 334 -8.94 15.99 -1.08
CA GLY A 334 -7.94 16.51 -2.00
C GLY A 334 -6.54 16.00 -1.65
N PRO A 335 -5.53 16.42 -2.42
CA PRO A 335 -4.17 15.99 -2.19
C PRO A 335 -3.63 16.51 -0.83
N ASP A 336 -3.14 15.58 -0.01
CA ASP A 336 -2.47 15.91 1.25
C ASP A 336 -1.02 16.36 0.96
N PRO A 337 -0.62 17.57 1.44
CA PRO A 337 0.72 18.10 1.23
C PRO A 337 1.84 17.18 1.76
N ARG A 338 1.58 16.38 2.80
CA ARG A 338 2.55 15.43 3.38
C ARG A 338 3.00 14.37 2.40
N PHE A 339 2.11 13.98 1.48
CA PHE A 339 2.29 12.85 0.58
C PHE A 339 2.64 13.27 -0.85
N ARG A 340 2.70 14.58 -1.14
CA ARG A 340 3.08 15.07 -2.47
C ARG A 340 4.49 14.64 -2.82
N LEU A 341 4.70 14.22 -4.07
CA LEU A 341 6.00 13.74 -4.53
C LEU A 341 7.12 14.75 -4.23
N GLY A 342 6.90 16.02 -4.52
CA GLY A 342 7.87 17.08 -4.23
C GLY A 342 8.26 17.16 -2.76
N THR A 343 7.29 17.07 -1.83
CA THR A 343 7.52 17.06 -0.37
C THR A 343 8.34 15.84 0.05
N VAL A 344 7.94 14.66 -0.39
CA VAL A 344 8.60 13.39 -0.05
C VAL A 344 10.03 13.36 -0.60
N ILE A 345 10.25 13.85 -1.82
CA ILE A 345 11.60 13.93 -2.41
C ILE A 345 12.48 14.92 -1.65
N GLY A 346 11.92 16.03 -1.14
CA GLY A 346 12.65 16.93 -0.25
C GLY A 346 13.16 16.22 1.00
N GLN A 347 12.32 15.37 1.64
CA GLN A 347 12.72 14.57 2.81
C GLN A 347 13.81 13.54 2.47
N TRP A 348 13.69 12.84 1.33
CA TRP A 348 14.72 11.92 0.87
C TRP A 348 16.05 12.64 0.60
N ARG A 349 16.03 13.80 -0.06
CA ARG A 349 17.25 14.59 -0.28
C ARG A 349 17.92 14.99 1.03
N ALA A 350 17.15 15.53 1.96
CA ALA A 350 17.68 15.90 3.29
C ALA A 350 18.31 14.70 4.01
N LEU A 351 17.68 13.51 3.97
CA LEU A 351 18.23 12.28 4.56
C LEU A 351 19.54 11.83 3.87
N LEU A 352 19.59 11.95 2.53
CA LEU A 352 20.72 11.46 1.73
C LEU A 352 21.90 12.45 1.68
N GLU A 353 21.71 13.71 2.01
CA GLU A 353 22.76 14.73 2.07
C GLU A 353 23.48 14.77 3.42
N CYS A 354 22.81 14.33 4.50
CA CYS A 354 23.42 14.13 5.80
C CYS A 354 24.40 12.97 5.79
#